data_bc24821fced44fac2f48f11eaea277be
#
_entry.id   bc24821fced44fac2f48f11eaea277be
#
_cell.length_a   1.000
_cell.length_b   1.000
_cell.length_c   1.000
_cell.angle_alpha   90.00
_cell.angle_beta   90.00
_cell.angle_gamma   90.00
#
_symmetry.space_group_name_H-M   'P 1'
#
loop_
_entity.id
_entity.type
_entity.pdbx_description
1 polymer ?
#
loop_
_entity_poly.entity_id
_entity_poly.type
_entity_poly.pdbx_seq_one_letter_code
_entity_poly.pdbx_strand_id
1 'polypeptide(L)'
;HIEIERIKNIARKVSGEKNHFKYILFEYNIMCDWADTVNSQMIDGVKMKMIEACKALELETVASMPFAMGDGFKKYALSDMLDFVLKKMNHVIVGSKNPKHIEEILRCWRGNLSECSGRQRFSGT
;
A
#
# COMPACT_ATOMS: atom_id res chain seq x y z
N HIS A 1 -15.13 -4.10 -10.48
CA HIS A 1 -14.01 -3.29 -10.93
C HIS A 1 -14.21 -1.85 -10.50
N ILE A 2 -13.23 -1.26 -9.80
CA ILE A 2 -13.29 0.13 -9.30
C ILE A 2 -12.38 0.98 -10.18
N GLU A 3 -12.94 2.04 -10.77
CA GLU A 3 -12.20 3.04 -11.56
C GLU A 3 -11.84 4.22 -10.66
N ILE A 4 -10.57 4.31 -10.24
CA ILE A 4 -10.14 5.33 -9.28
C ILE A 4 -10.14 6.75 -9.85
N GLU A 5 -9.92 6.92 -11.14
CA GLU A 5 -10.03 8.22 -11.82
C GLU A 5 -11.46 8.79 -11.68
N ARG A 6 -12.48 7.93 -11.89
CA ARG A 6 -13.88 8.34 -11.72
C ARG A 6 -14.17 8.81 -10.30
N ILE A 7 -13.66 8.09 -9.29
CA ILE A 7 -13.82 8.48 -7.88
C ILE A 7 -13.13 9.82 -7.61
N LYS A 8 -11.91 10.00 -8.11
CA LYS A 8 -11.16 11.26 -7.97
C LYS A 8 -11.92 12.43 -8.60
N ASN A 9 -12.50 12.23 -9.77
CA ASN A 9 -13.29 13.25 -10.47
C ASN A 9 -14.59 13.59 -9.71
N ILE A 10 -15.24 12.61 -9.10
CA ILE A 10 -16.41 12.85 -8.22
C ILE A 10 -16.00 13.68 -7.00
N ALA A 11 -14.90 13.32 -6.34
CA ALA A 11 -14.40 14.07 -5.19
C ALA A 11 -14.08 15.54 -5.54
N ARG A 12 -13.47 15.77 -6.71
CA ARG A 12 -13.20 17.13 -7.24
C ARG A 12 -14.48 17.91 -7.49
N LYS A 13 -15.50 17.28 -8.08
CA LYS A 13 -16.79 17.93 -8.35
C LYS A 13 -17.53 18.34 -7.07
N VAL A 14 -17.45 17.50 -6.03
CA VAL A 14 -18.17 17.73 -4.77
C VAL A 14 -17.46 18.74 -3.87
N SER A 15 -16.14 18.67 -3.76
CA SER A 15 -15.37 19.43 -2.76
C SER A 15 -14.15 20.19 -3.34
N GLY A 16 -14.03 20.26 -4.68
CA GLY A 16 -12.92 20.94 -5.34
C GLY A 16 -11.58 20.20 -5.23
N GLU A 17 -10.49 20.87 -5.63
CA GLU A 17 -9.15 20.30 -5.61
C GLU A 17 -8.62 20.01 -4.21
N LYS A 18 -9.08 20.73 -3.19
CA LYS A 18 -8.71 20.54 -1.78
C LYS A 18 -9.56 19.46 -1.08
N ASN A 19 -10.16 18.53 -1.84
CA ASN A 19 -10.92 17.42 -1.26
C ASN A 19 -10.02 16.49 -0.42
N HIS A 20 -10.65 15.69 0.45
CA HIS A 20 -9.97 14.77 1.36
C HIS A 20 -9.79 13.35 0.82
N PHE A 21 -10.10 13.09 -0.45
CA PHE A 21 -9.82 11.81 -1.10
C PHE A 21 -8.32 11.73 -1.45
N LYS A 22 -7.53 11.21 -0.52
CA LYS A 22 -6.06 11.17 -0.59
C LYS A 22 -5.48 9.77 -0.49
N TYR A 23 -6.23 8.83 0.04
CA TYR A 23 -5.77 7.47 0.31
C TYR A 23 -6.65 6.47 -0.40
N ILE A 24 -6.02 5.38 -0.85
CA ILE A 24 -6.74 4.21 -1.34
C ILE A 24 -6.15 2.96 -0.68
N LEU A 25 -7.03 2.14 -0.13
CA LEU A 25 -6.67 0.92 0.56
C LEU A 25 -7.07 -0.28 -0.28
N PHE A 26 -6.14 -1.21 -0.45
CA PHE A 26 -6.39 -2.49 -1.13
C PHE A 26 -5.45 -3.57 -0.61
N GLU A 27 -5.80 -4.82 -0.88
CA GLU A 27 -4.94 -5.95 -0.55
C GLU A 27 -3.68 -5.92 -1.42
N TYR A 28 -2.53 -5.96 -0.77
CA TYR A 28 -1.24 -6.09 -1.44
C TYR A 28 -0.24 -6.81 -0.54
N ASN A 29 0.25 -7.93 -1.01
CA ASN A 29 1.25 -8.75 -0.32
C ASN A 29 1.97 -9.65 -1.32
N ILE A 30 2.97 -10.38 -0.84
CA ILE A 30 3.82 -11.24 -1.67
C ILE A 30 3.06 -12.40 -2.37
N MET A 31 1.86 -12.73 -1.90
CA MET A 31 0.96 -13.73 -2.49
C MET A 31 -0.17 -13.10 -3.32
N CYS A 32 -0.32 -11.79 -3.26
CA CYS A 32 -1.38 -11.04 -3.94
C CYS A 32 -0.83 -9.70 -4.43
N ASP A 33 -0.23 -9.71 -5.61
CA ASP A 33 0.52 -8.57 -6.19
C ASP A 33 -0.16 -7.93 -7.42
N TRP A 34 -1.43 -8.25 -7.66
CA TRP A 34 -2.18 -7.79 -8.84
C TRP A 34 -2.09 -6.27 -9.08
N ALA A 35 -1.99 -5.49 -8.01
CA ALA A 35 -1.91 -4.03 -8.10
C ALA A 35 -0.62 -3.52 -8.77
N ASP A 36 0.42 -4.35 -8.83
CA ASP A 36 1.71 -4.06 -9.49
C ASP A 36 1.97 -4.94 -10.74
N THR A 37 1.09 -5.88 -11.04
CA THR A 37 1.29 -6.81 -12.15
C THR A 37 0.21 -6.72 -13.23
N VAL A 38 -1.01 -6.29 -12.88
CA VAL A 38 -2.16 -6.25 -13.78
C VAL A 38 -2.52 -4.81 -14.16
N ASN A 39 -2.64 -4.53 -15.46
CA ASN A 39 -3.14 -3.25 -15.96
C ASN A 39 -4.66 -3.17 -15.77
N SER A 40 -5.08 -2.79 -14.57
CA SER A 40 -6.47 -2.79 -14.12
C SER A 40 -7.14 -1.41 -14.14
N GLN A 41 -6.38 -0.36 -14.37
CA GLN A 41 -6.87 1.02 -14.34
C GLN A 41 -6.68 1.71 -15.69
N MET A 42 -7.48 2.75 -15.92
CA MET A 42 -7.33 3.65 -17.08
C MET A 42 -7.31 5.07 -16.55
N ILE A 43 -6.24 5.81 -16.88
CA ILE A 43 -6.06 7.21 -16.52
C ILE A 43 -5.79 7.99 -17.79
N ASP A 44 -6.60 8.99 -18.07
CA ASP A 44 -6.52 9.81 -19.31
C ASP A 44 -6.43 8.93 -20.58
N GLY A 45 -7.18 7.82 -20.61
CA GLY A 45 -7.19 6.89 -21.74
C GLY A 45 -6.01 5.92 -21.82
N VAL A 46 -5.08 5.95 -20.86
CA VAL A 46 -3.92 5.06 -20.78
C VAL A 46 -4.16 3.96 -19.77
N LYS A 47 -4.01 2.70 -20.21
CA LYS A 47 -4.06 1.54 -19.30
C LYS A 47 -2.80 1.45 -18.45
N MET A 48 -2.98 1.28 -17.14
CA MET A 48 -1.88 1.13 -16.20
C MET A 48 -2.26 0.29 -14.99
N LYS A 49 -1.27 -0.04 -14.19
CA LYS A 49 -1.43 -0.79 -12.95
C LYS A 49 -2.06 0.10 -11.87
N MET A 50 -2.67 -0.51 -10.85
CA MET A 50 -3.29 0.23 -9.74
C MET A 50 -2.29 1.15 -9.02
N ILE A 51 -1.09 0.67 -8.71
CA ILE A 51 -0.06 1.47 -8.02
C ILE A 51 0.38 2.67 -8.87
N GLU A 52 0.55 2.48 -10.19
CA GLU A 52 0.90 3.55 -11.12
C GLU A 52 -0.23 4.60 -11.23
N ALA A 53 -1.48 4.14 -11.30
CA ALA A 53 -2.65 4.99 -11.36
C ALA A 53 -2.82 5.83 -10.08
N CYS A 54 -2.58 5.25 -8.90
CA CYS A 54 -2.59 5.99 -7.64
C CYS A 54 -1.55 7.11 -7.66
N LYS A 55 -0.35 6.82 -8.13
CA LYS A 55 0.73 7.82 -8.26
C LYS A 55 0.37 8.92 -9.25
N ALA A 56 -0.20 8.58 -10.41
CA ALA A 56 -0.65 9.55 -11.42
C ALA A 56 -1.74 10.50 -10.89
N LEU A 57 -2.60 10.01 -10.01
CA LEU A 57 -3.69 10.79 -9.38
C LEU A 57 -3.29 11.43 -8.04
N GLU A 58 -2.03 11.38 -7.66
CA GLU A 58 -1.53 11.89 -6.37
C GLU A 58 -2.27 11.32 -5.17
N LEU A 59 -2.58 10.00 -5.23
CA LEU A 59 -3.18 9.23 -4.14
C LEU A 59 -2.11 8.40 -3.44
N GLU A 60 -2.14 8.39 -2.13
CA GLU A 60 -1.31 7.51 -1.33
C GLU A 60 -1.95 6.12 -1.20
N THR A 61 -1.12 5.10 -1.31
CA THR A 61 -1.55 3.70 -1.24
C THR A 61 -1.40 3.15 0.18
N VAL A 62 -2.40 2.38 0.60
CA VAL A 62 -2.41 1.70 1.90
C VAL A 62 -2.58 0.21 1.66
N ALA A 63 -1.56 -0.58 1.99
CA ALA A 63 -1.65 -2.03 1.88
C ALA A 63 -2.43 -2.62 3.05
N SER A 64 -3.45 -3.40 2.76
CA SER A 64 -4.10 -4.28 3.72
C SER A 64 -3.60 -5.71 3.56
N MET A 65 -3.76 -6.52 4.60
CA MET A 65 -3.39 -7.94 4.62
C MET A 65 -1.93 -8.22 4.20
N PRO A 66 -0.94 -7.51 4.74
CA PRO A 66 0.46 -7.65 4.31
C PRO A 66 1.02 -9.07 4.50
N PHE A 67 0.42 -9.86 5.36
CA PHE A 67 0.81 -11.23 5.70
C PHE A 67 -0.14 -12.28 5.12
N ALA A 68 -1.00 -11.92 4.16
CA ALA A 68 -1.99 -12.80 3.55
C ALA A 68 -2.85 -13.53 4.61
N MET A 69 -3.38 -12.80 5.57
CA MET A 69 -4.16 -13.34 6.72
C MET A 69 -3.42 -14.40 7.55
N GLY A 70 -2.10 -14.36 7.56
CA GLY A 70 -1.25 -15.33 8.25
C GLY A 70 -0.72 -16.47 7.36
N ASP A 71 -1.31 -16.70 6.19
CA ASP A 71 -0.84 -17.75 5.27
C ASP A 71 0.56 -17.48 4.71
N GLY A 72 0.95 -16.22 4.63
CA GLY A 72 2.29 -15.83 4.21
C GLY A 72 3.39 -16.43 5.08
N PHE A 73 3.17 -16.58 6.39
CA PHE A 73 4.14 -17.16 7.32
C PHE A 73 4.46 -18.65 7.08
N LYS A 74 3.64 -19.33 6.29
CA LYS A 74 3.92 -20.73 5.87
C LYS A 74 5.06 -20.82 4.86
N LYS A 75 5.38 -19.73 4.18
CA LYS A 75 6.34 -19.72 3.06
C LYS A 75 7.41 -18.63 3.15
N TYR A 76 7.15 -17.54 3.86
CA TYR A 76 7.98 -16.35 3.84
C TYR A 76 8.30 -15.87 5.25
N ALA A 77 9.48 -15.27 5.43
CA ALA A 77 9.85 -14.60 6.67
C ALA A 77 9.10 -13.26 6.79
N LEU A 78 8.89 -12.80 8.01
CA LEU A 78 8.26 -11.51 8.32
C LEU A 78 8.96 -10.34 7.60
N SER A 79 10.29 -10.33 7.63
CA SER A 79 11.11 -9.29 6.98
C SER A 79 10.88 -9.23 5.48
N ASP A 80 10.80 -10.38 4.81
CA ASP A 80 10.60 -10.45 3.36
C ASP A 80 9.21 -9.95 2.95
N MET A 81 8.19 -10.32 3.72
CA MET A 81 6.82 -9.85 3.48
C MET A 81 6.67 -8.35 3.68
N LEU A 82 7.26 -7.80 4.73
CA LEU A 82 7.25 -6.36 4.99
C LEU A 82 8.04 -5.59 3.94
N ASP A 83 9.22 -6.06 3.58
CA ASP A 83 10.05 -5.43 2.56
C ASP A 83 9.35 -5.41 1.20
N PHE A 84 8.71 -6.51 0.82
CA PHE A 84 7.92 -6.59 -0.41
C PHE A 84 6.85 -5.50 -0.49
N VAL A 85 6.09 -5.31 0.58
CA VAL A 85 5.02 -4.31 0.65
C VAL A 85 5.59 -2.89 0.68
N LEU A 86 6.56 -2.64 1.55
CA LEU A 86 7.11 -1.29 1.78
C LEU A 86 7.92 -0.75 0.60
N LYS A 87 8.38 -1.59 -0.33
CA LYS A 87 9.02 -1.15 -1.57
C LYS A 87 8.08 -0.43 -2.53
N LYS A 88 6.79 -0.74 -2.48
CA LYS A 88 5.80 -0.29 -3.46
C LYS A 88 4.69 0.57 -2.88
N MET A 89 4.34 0.37 -1.62
CA MET A 89 3.21 1.02 -0.96
C MET A 89 3.68 2.13 -0.03
N ASN A 90 2.87 3.19 0.08
CA ASN A 90 3.16 4.31 0.99
C ASN A 90 2.94 3.92 2.46
N HIS A 91 1.88 3.16 2.71
CA HIS A 91 1.48 2.76 4.07
C HIS A 91 1.11 1.28 4.09
N VAL A 92 1.17 0.70 5.28
CA VAL A 92 0.74 -0.67 5.53
C VAL A 92 -0.05 -0.74 6.83
N ILE A 93 -1.18 -1.44 6.81
CA ILE A 93 -1.96 -1.74 8.01
C ILE A 93 -1.55 -3.11 8.51
N VAL A 94 -1.05 -3.15 9.73
CA VAL A 94 -0.73 -4.38 10.44
C VAL A 94 -1.59 -4.50 11.68
N GLY A 95 -2.06 -5.72 11.96
CA GLY A 95 -2.84 -6.02 13.14
C GLY A 95 -2.33 -7.27 13.83
N SER A 96 -2.27 -7.23 15.15
CA SER A 96 -2.00 -8.40 15.96
C SER A 96 -2.65 -8.23 17.33
N LYS A 97 -3.10 -9.34 17.91
CA LYS A 97 -3.55 -9.41 19.31
C LYS A 97 -2.39 -9.66 20.28
N ASN A 98 -1.22 -10.02 19.76
CA ASN A 98 -0.05 -10.35 20.56
C ASN A 98 0.96 -9.20 20.50
N PRO A 99 1.25 -8.54 21.64
CA PRO A 99 2.23 -7.45 21.70
C PRO A 99 3.62 -7.81 21.18
N LYS A 100 4.07 -9.05 21.39
CA LYS A 100 5.36 -9.53 20.88
C LYS A 100 5.44 -9.50 19.34
N HIS A 101 4.35 -9.85 18.68
CA HIS A 101 4.28 -9.76 17.21
C HIS A 101 4.38 -8.30 16.72
N ILE A 102 3.76 -7.39 17.45
CA ILE A 102 3.86 -5.95 17.12
C ILE A 102 5.30 -5.47 17.30
N GLU A 103 5.99 -5.87 18.37
CA GLU A 103 7.40 -5.54 18.59
C GLU A 103 8.30 -6.09 17.48
N GLU A 104 8.06 -7.32 17.03
CA GLU A 104 8.80 -7.94 15.92
C GLU A 104 8.58 -7.17 14.61
N ILE A 105 7.33 -6.82 14.30
CA ILE A 105 6.97 -6.02 13.12
C ILE A 105 7.68 -4.66 13.15
N LEU A 106 7.64 -3.96 14.28
CA LEU A 106 8.31 -2.67 14.45
C LEU A 106 9.83 -2.78 14.33
N ARG A 107 10.41 -3.86 14.82
CA ARG A 107 11.84 -4.13 14.72
C ARG A 107 12.26 -4.37 13.27
N CYS A 108 11.51 -5.18 12.52
CA CYS A 108 11.73 -5.40 11.10
C CYS A 108 11.58 -4.10 10.29
N TRP A 109 10.55 -3.32 10.57
CA TRP A 109 10.32 -2.04 9.92
C TRP A 109 11.47 -1.04 10.17
N ARG A 110 11.96 -0.93 11.40
CA ARG A 110 13.12 -0.08 11.75
C ARG A 110 14.41 -0.56 11.07
N GLY A 111 14.63 -1.86 10.97
CA GLY A 111 15.76 -2.44 10.24
C GLY A 111 15.72 -2.06 8.76
N ASN A 112 14.57 -2.16 8.11
CA ASN A 112 14.39 -1.76 6.72
C ASN A 112 14.60 -0.26 6.49
N LEU A 113 14.33 0.59 7.47
CA LEU A 113 14.61 2.03 7.39
C LEU A 113 16.10 2.37 7.44
N SER A 114 16.92 1.59 8.16
CA SER A 114 18.36 1.82 8.27
C SER A 114 19.10 1.46 6.98
N GLU A 115 18.55 0.57 6.17
CA GLU A 115 19.14 0.14 4.89
C GLU A 115 18.71 1.00 3.69
N CYS A 116 17.65 1.81 3.86
CA CYS A 116 17.07 2.64 2.80
C CYS A 116 17.17 4.14 3.13
N SER A 117 18.32 4.72 2.88
CA SER A 117 18.47 6.18 2.83
C SER A 117 17.65 6.76 1.65
N GLY A 118 16.36 6.97 1.83
CA GLY A 118 15.49 7.53 0.80
C GLY A 118 14.01 7.17 0.91
N ARG A 119 13.63 6.26 1.79
CA ARG A 119 12.22 5.96 2.03
C ARG A 119 11.59 7.03 2.93
N GLN A 120 10.47 7.56 2.50
CA GLN A 120 9.65 8.43 3.35
C GLN A 120 9.32 7.68 4.64
N ARG A 121 9.61 8.30 5.76
CA ARG A 121 9.26 7.76 7.07
C ARG A 121 7.75 7.74 7.20
N PHE A 122 7.21 6.63 7.70
CA PHE A 122 5.87 6.65 8.25
C PHE A 122 5.82 7.72 9.35
N SER A 123 4.99 8.73 9.17
CA SER A 123 4.51 9.58 10.26
C SER A 123 3.42 8.78 10.98
N GLY A 124 3.82 7.83 11.80
CA GLY A 124 2.87 7.01 12.52
C GLY A 124 3.49 6.61 13.82
N THR A 125 2.91 7.08 14.79
CA THR A 125 3.01 6.61 16.16
C THR A 125 2.85 5.10 16.23
#